data_2a160f7f3b0832edc00460e7a531ad71
#
_entry.id   2a160f7f3b0832edc00460e7a531ad71
#
_cell.length_a   1.000
_cell.length_b   1.000
_cell.length_c   1.000
_cell.angle_alpha   90.00
_cell.angle_beta   90.00
_cell.angle_gamma   90.00
#
_symmetry.space_group_name_H-M   'P 1'
#
loop_
_entity.id
_entity.type
_entity.pdbx_description
1 polymer ?
#
loop_
_entity_poly.entity_id
_entity_poly.type
_entity_poly.pdbx_seq_one_letter_code
_entity_poly.pdbx_strand_id
1 'polypeptide(L)'
;LFGPNGSGKTTLLMTIMGFPRYQVTRGKIIFHGKDITGLPLDERARLGIGMSFQRPPVVRGVKTQDMISACLRDRGDKKVIDSLARRANLSEFLDRDINYGFSGGEIKRSELMQLLAQRPELVLLDEPESGVDLVNIALIGELINELLEKECPMRLRKCTGLIITHT
;
A
#
# COMPACT_ATOMS: atom_id res chain seq x y z
N LEU A 1 6.51 8.93 -10.55
CA LEU A 1 7.73 8.45 -11.18
C LEU A 1 7.40 7.93 -12.57
N PHE A 2 7.96 8.54 -13.60
CA PHE A 2 7.71 8.20 -15.00
C PHE A 2 8.97 7.62 -15.66
N GLY A 3 8.78 6.78 -16.68
CA GLY A 3 9.85 6.20 -17.47
C GLY A 3 9.39 4.96 -18.25
N PRO A 4 10.12 4.53 -19.28
CA PRO A 4 9.76 3.36 -20.07
C PRO A 4 9.80 2.07 -19.24
N ASN A 5 9.15 1.01 -19.77
CA ASN A 5 9.22 -0.31 -19.14
C ASN A 5 10.68 -0.78 -19.09
N GLY A 6 11.06 -1.43 -17.99
CA GLY A 6 12.45 -1.88 -17.77
C GLY A 6 13.41 -0.79 -17.27
N SER A 7 12.99 0.47 -17.06
CA SER A 7 13.87 1.54 -16.54
C SER A 7 14.19 1.43 -15.04
N GLY A 8 13.71 0.40 -14.35
CA GLY A 8 14.03 0.16 -12.94
C GLY A 8 13.08 0.82 -11.93
N LYS A 9 11.93 1.36 -12.34
CA LYS A 9 10.97 2.03 -11.43
C LYS A 9 10.52 1.11 -10.28
N THR A 10 9.99 -0.06 -10.60
CA THR A 10 9.59 -1.09 -9.62
C THR A 10 10.79 -1.54 -8.77
N THR A 11 11.97 -1.71 -9.39
CA THR A 11 13.20 -2.06 -8.69
C THR A 11 13.55 -1.02 -7.62
N LEU A 12 13.39 0.26 -7.93
CA LEU A 12 13.60 1.34 -6.96
C LEU A 12 12.64 1.22 -5.77
N LEU A 13 11.33 1.03 -6.01
CA LEU A 13 10.36 0.86 -4.92
C LEU A 13 10.69 -0.37 -4.06
N MET A 14 10.99 -1.51 -4.70
CA MET A 14 11.37 -2.74 -4.00
C MET A 14 12.64 -2.56 -3.17
N THR A 15 13.62 -1.80 -3.68
CA THR A 15 14.86 -1.47 -2.96
C THR A 15 14.57 -0.58 -1.74
N ILE A 16 13.72 0.45 -1.88
CA ILE A 16 13.31 1.31 -0.77
C ILE A 16 12.55 0.51 0.27
N MET A 17 11.68 -0.42 -0.13
CA MET A 17 10.94 -1.29 0.79
C MET A 17 11.83 -2.32 1.49
N GLY A 18 13.00 -2.65 0.95
CA GLY A 18 13.96 -3.58 1.57
C GLY A 18 13.76 -5.04 1.19
N PHE A 19 13.27 -5.32 -0.03
CA PHE A 19 13.19 -6.68 -0.52
C PHE A 19 14.58 -7.30 -0.68
N PRO A 20 14.84 -8.51 -0.13
CA PRO A 20 16.18 -9.12 -0.09
C PRO A 20 16.82 -9.33 -1.47
N ARG A 21 15.99 -9.47 -2.52
CA ARG A 21 16.46 -9.63 -3.90
C ARG A 21 17.15 -8.38 -4.45
N TYR A 22 16.83 -7.19 -3.91
CA TYR A 22 17.30 -5.91 -4.41
C TYR A 22 18.23 -5.26 -3.37
N GLN A 23 19.52 -5.40 -3.61
CA GLN A 23 20.55 -4.89 -2.70
C GLN A 23 21.09 -3.54 -3.17
N VAL A 24 21.30 -2.63 -2.23
CA VAL A 24 21.97 -1.35 -2.49
C VAL A 24 23.45 -1.60 -2.58
N THR A 25 24.01 -1.46 -3.78
CA THR A 25 25.46 -1.66 -4.03
C THR A 25 26.26 -0.39 -3.76
N ARG A 26 25.63 0.79 -3.83
CA ARG A 26 26.28 2.09 -3.61
C ARG A 26 25.27 3.12 -3.14
N GLY A 27 25.67 4.00 -2.23
CA GLY A 27 24.81 5.02 -1.64
C GLY A 27 24.08 4.56 -0.38
N LYS A 28 23.12 5.36 0.08
CA LYS A 28 22.36 5.11 1.30
C LYS A 28 20.88 5.48 1.10
N ILE A 29 20.01 4.81 1.83
CA ILE A 29 18.61 5.18 1.97
C ILE A 29 18.42 5.75 3.36
N ILE A 30 18.03 7.03 3.42
CA ILE A 30 17.83 7.74 4.69
C ILE A 30 16.32 8.01 4.85
N PHE A 31 15.75 7.57 5.96
CA PHE A 31 14.35 7.81 6.32
C PHE A 31 14.29 8.42 7.72
N HIS A 32 13.68 9.58 7.88
CA HIS A 32 13.66 10.36 9.12
C HIS A 32 15.07 10.54 9.76
N GLY A 33 16.07 10.82 8.93
CA GLY A 33 17.46 11.00 9.38
C GLY A 33 18.18 9.70 9.76
N LYS A 34 17.52 8.55 9.74
CA LYS A 34 18.10 7.23 10.03
C LYS A 34 18.51 6.53 8.75
N ASP A 35 19.71 5.96 8.72
CA ASP A 35 20.14 5.06 7.64
C ASP A 35 19.41 3.72 7.76
N ILE A 36 18.55 3.43 6.77
CA ILE A 36 17.77 2.20 6.71
C ILE A 36 18.26 1.23 5.64
N THR A 37 19.40 1.51 5.01
CA THR A 37 19.92 0.75 3.88
C THR A 37 20.04 -0.75 4.17
N GLY A 38 20.52 -1.12 5.36
CA GLY A 38 20.67 -2.51 5.76
C GLY A 38 19.49 -3.11 6.52
N LEU A 39 18.41 -2.36 6.75
CA LEU A 39 17.25 -2.86 7.50
C LEU A 39 16.40 -3.79 6.63
N PRO A 40 15.90 -4.90 7.20
CA PRO A 40 14.98 -5.80 6.51
C PRO A 40 13.60 -5.15 6.31
N LEU A 41 12.79 -5.74 5.42
CA LEU A 41 11.47 -5.26 5.01
C LEU A 41 10.53 -5.00 6.20
N ASP A 42 10.45 -5.93 7.14
CA ASP A 42 9.56 -5.83 8.30
C ASP A 42 9.93 -4.68 9.24
N GLU A 43 11.23 -4.40 9.42
CA GLU A 43 11.69 -3.23 10.19
C GLU A 43 11.33 -1.93 9.48
N ARG A 44 11.52 -1.85 8.15
CA ARG A 44 11.11 -0.67 7.37
C ARG A 44 9.60 -0.45 7.41
N ALA A 45 8.80 -1.53 7.35
CA ALA A 45 7.35 -1.46 7.52
C ALA A 45 6.96 -0.91 8.91
N ARG A 46 7.64 -1.35 9.98
CA ARG A 46 7.42 -0.82 11.35
C ARG A 46 7.81 0.65 11.48
N LEU A 47 8.81 1.11 10.72
CA LEU A 47 9.18 2.53 10.66
C LEU A 47 8.14 3.40 9.96
N GLY A 48 7.15 2.83 9.28
CA GLY A 48 6.09 3.56 8.62
C GLY A 48 6.20 3.61 7.09
N ILE A 49 6.92 2.67 6.46
CA ILE A 49 6.94 2.53 5.00
C ILE A 49 5.90 1.47 4.61
N GLY A 50 4.94 1.83 3.74
CA GLY A 50 3.95 0.93 3.18
C GLY A 50 4.12 0.78 1.67
N MET A 51 3.68 -0.35 1.11
CA MET A 51 3.78 -0.60 -0.33
C MET A 51 2.54 -1.31 -0.87
N SER A 52 2.06 -0.86 -2.04
CA SER A 52 1.11 -1.58 -2.89
C SER A 52 1.85 -2.22 -4.05
N PHE A 53 1.49 -3.45 -4.35
CA PHE A 53 2.14 -4.24 -5.40
C PHE A 53 1.41 -4.13 -6.74
N GLN A 54 2.14 -4.25 -7.84
CA GLN A 54 1.52 -4.40 -9.15
C GLN A 54 0.63 -5.67 -9.21
N ARG A 55 1.09 -6.77 -8.59
CA ARG A 55 0.37 -8.05 -8.48
C ARG A 55 0.35 -8.54 -7.03
N PRO A 56 -0.67 -8.18 -6.26
CA PRO A 56 -0.79 -8.63 -4.88
C PRO A 56 -0.99 -10.14 -4.78
N PRO A 57 -0.39 -10.80 -3.77
CA PRO A 57 -0.56 -12.22 -3.57
C PRO A 57 -1.97 -12.57 -3.06
N VAL A 58 -2.41 -13.79 -3.38
CA VAL A 58 -3.56 -14.43 -2.73
C VAL A 58 -3.06 -15.17 -1.49
N VAL A 59 -3.66 -14.93 -0.33
CA VAL A 59 -3.29 -15.61 0.92
C VAL A 59 -4.48 -16.44 1.40
N ARG A 60 -4.41 -17.76 1.17
CA ARG A 60 -5.45 -18.69 1.63
C ARG A 60 -5.37 -18.93 3.13
N GLY A 61 -6.53 -19.08 3.77
CA GLY A 61 -6.62 -19.32 5.21
C GLY A 61 -6.49 -18.08 6.08
N VAL A 62 -6.30 -16.89 5.48
CA VAL A 62 -6.28 -15.61 6.18
C VAL A 62 -7.46 -14.77 5.70
N LYS A 63 -8.41 -14.48 6.59
CA LYS A 63 -9.56 -13.64 6.25
C LYS A 63 -9.14 -12.18 6.04
N THR A 64 -9.85 -11.50 5.15
CA THR A 64 -9.61 -10.07 4.87
C THR A 64 -9.69 -9.24 6.17
N GLN A 65 -10.69 -9.47 7.02
CA GLN A 65 -10.81 -8.77 8.30
C GLN A 65 -9.63 -9.02 9.24
N ASP A 66 -9.08 -10.24 9.26
CA ASP A 66 -7.94 -10.59 10.13
C ASP A 66 -6.67 -9.89 9.64
N MET A 67 -6.48 -9.81 8.32
CA MET A 67 -5.38 -9.05 7.73
C MET A 67 -5.48 -7.57 8.07
N ILE A 68 -6.67 -6.96 7.94
CA ILE A 68 -6.88 -5.54 8.30
C ILE A 68 -6.65 -5.33 9.80
N SER A 69 -7.13 -6.23 10.65
CA SER A 69 -6.88 -6.19 12.09
C SER A 69 -5.38 -6.24 12.42
N ALA A 70 -4.61 -7.07 11.71
CA ALA A 70 -3.15 -7.14 11.86
C ALA A 70 -2.43 -5.86 11.39
N CYS A 71 -2.98 -5.14 10.41
CA CYS A 71 -2.45 -3.87 9.93
C CYS A 71 -2.72 -2.71 10.89
N LEU A 72 -3.78 -2.78 11.70
CA LEU A 72 -4.11 -1.76 12.70
C LEU A 72 -3.12 -1.83 13.86
N ARG A 73 -2.46 -0.71 14.17
CA ARG A 73 -1.46 -0.65 15.26
C ARG A 73 -2.08 -0.81 16.64
N ASP A 74 -3.31 -0.31 16.83
CA ASP A 74 -4.11 -0.46 18.04
C ASP A 74 -5.15 -1.54 17.76
N ARG A 75 -5.05 -2.70 18.42
CA ARG A 75 -5.90 -3.90 18.29
C ARG A 75 -7.27 -3.58 17.71
N GLY A 76 -7.47 -3.93 16.44
CA GLY A 76 -8.49 -3.38 15.56
C GLY A 76 -9.90 -3.46 16.13
N ASP A 77 -10.45 -2.30 16.49
CA ASP A 77 -11.88 -2.18 16.76
C ASP A 77 -12.64 -2.57 15.48
N LYS A 78 -13.56 -3.50 15.62
CA LYS A 78 -14.43 -3.95 14.52
C LYS A 78 -15.08 -2.78 13.78
N LYS A 79 -15.46 -1.71 14.50
CA LYS A 79 -16.00 -0.49 13.90
C LYS A 79 -15.03 0.19 12.92
N VAL A 80 -13.74 0.16 13.20
CA VAL A 80 -12.71 0.71 12.31
C VAL A 80 -12.58 -0.16 11.08
N ILE A 81 -12.55 -1.49 11.23
CA ILE A 81 -12.50 -2.45 10.13
C ILE A 81 -13.72 -2.27 9.22
N ASP A 82 -14.93 -2.23 9.78
CA ASP A 82 -16.18 -2.03 9.04
C ASP A 82 -16.21 -0.67 8.32
N SER A 83 -15.65 0.38 8.92
CA SER A 83 -15.54 1.69 8.29
C SER A 83 -14.58 1.69 7.11
N LEU A 84 -13.41 1.08 7.25
CA LEU A 84 -12.43 0.91 6.17
C LEU A 84 -13.02 0.09 5.01
N ALA A 85 -13.70 -1.02 5.33
CA ALA A 85 -14.31 -1.89 4.33
C ALA A 85 -15.43 -1.18 3.54
N ARG A 86 -16.26 -0.36 4.20
CA ARG A 86 -17.28 0.46 3.53
C ARG A 86 -16.66 1.45 2.57
N ARG A 87 -15.61 2.19 2.98
CA ARG A 87 -14.92 3.16 2.13
C ARG A 87 -14.26 2.50 0.91
N ALA A 88 -13.68 1.31 1.09
CA ALA A 88 -13.09 0.53 0.02
C ALA A 88 -14.13 -0.23 -0.83
N ASN A 89 -15.43 -0.17 -0.47
CA ASN A 89 -16.50 -0.98 -1.06
C ASN A 89 -16.18 -2.48 -1.05
N LEU A 90 -15.75 -3.00 0.13
CA LEU A 90 -15.32 -4.38 0.36
C LEU A 90 -15.98 -5.03 1.58
N SER A 91 -17.12 -4.50 2.05
CA SER A 91 -17.81 -5.04 3.24
C SER A 91 -18.19 -6.51 3.10
N GLU A 92 -18.57 -6.96 1.90
CA GLU A 92 -18.97 -8.35 1.62
C GLU A 92 -17.75 -9.30 1.51
N PHE A 93 -16.54 -8.77 1.52
CA PHE A 93 -15.30 -9.52 1.37
C PHE A 93 -14.56 -9.79 2.68
N LEU A 94 -15.03 -9.24 3.80
CA LEU A 94 -14.37 -9.33 5.10
C LEU A 94 -14.16 -10.77 5.58
N ASP A 95 -15.13 -11.65 5.30
CA ASP A 95 -15.09 -13.07 5.68
C ASP A 95 -14.45 -13.98 4.62
N ARG A 96 -13.99 -13.42 3.49
CA ARG A 96 -13.28 -14.15 2.45
C ARG A 96 -11.79 -14.14 2.71
N ASP A 97 -11.10 -15.17 2.21
CA ASP A 97 -9.64 -15.20 2.20
C ASP A 97 -9.11 -14.05 1.33
N ILE A 98 -8.06 -13.37 1.81
CA ILE A 98 -7.55 -12.16 1.18
C ILE A 98 -7.17 -12.38 -0.28
N ASN A 99 -7.75 -11.55 -1.16
CA ASN A 99 -7.56 -11.56 -2.61
C ASN A 99 -8.02 -12.86 -3.32
N TYR A 100 -8.64 -13.82 -2.62
CA TYR A 100 -9.11 -15.05 -3.24
C TYR A 100 -10.45 -14.84 -3.95
N GLY A 101 -10.45 -14.98 -5.28
CA GLY A 101 -11.63 -14.76 -6.11
C GLY A 101 -12.05 -13.29 -6.24
N PHE A 102 -11.15 -12.36 -5.92
CA PHE A 102 -11.37 -10.93 -6.14
C PHE A 102 -11.07 -10.56 -7.59
N SER A 103 -11.81 -9.61 -8.14
CA SER A 103 -11.47 -8.93 -9.39
C SER A 103 -10.23 -8.06 -9.24
N GLY A 104 -9.63 -7.61 -10.36
CA GLY A 104 -8.47 -6.73 -10.33
C GLY A 104 -8.69 -5.46 -9.49
N GLY A 105 -9.84 -4.80 -9.67
CA GLY A 105 -10.21 -3.61 -8.90
C GLY A 105 -10.41 -3.90 -7.40
N GLU A 106 -11.02 -5.03 -7.05
CA GLU A 106 -11.21 -5.44 -5.66
C GLU A 106 -9.89 -5.75 -4.97
N ILE A 107 -8.94 -6.40 -5.67
CA ILE A 107 -7.59 -6.65 -5.17
C ILE A 107 -6.88 -5.33 -4.86
N LYS A 108 -6.92 -4.35 -5.78
CA LYS A 108 -6.29 -3.05 -5.58
C LYS A 108 -6.91 -2.27 -4.42
N ARG A 109 -8.23 -2.29 -4.29
CA ARG A 109 -8.94 -1.67 -3.16
C ARG A 109 -8.61 -2.36 -1.84
N SER A 110 -8.45 -3.70 -1.84
CA SER A 110 -8.03 -4.49 -0.68
C SER A 110 -6.63 -4.07 -0.20
N GLU A 111 -5.68 -3.86 -1.11
CA GLU A 111 -4.35 -3.35 -0.74
C GLU A 111 -4.39 -1.94 -0.16
N LEU A 112 -5.14 -1.02 -0.81
CA LEU A 112 -5.27 0.35 -0.32
C LEU A 112 -5.95 0.38 1.06
N MET A 113 -6.93 -0.50 1.30
CA MET A 113 -7.57 -0.66 2.61
C MET A 113 -6.57 -1.11 3.68
N GLN A 114 -5.65 -2.02 3.35
CA GLN A 114 -4.55 -2.44 4.25
C GLN A 114 -3.61 -1.27 4.55
N LEU A 115 -3.24 -0.47 3.54
CA LEU A 115 -2.39 0.70 3.71
C LEU A 115 -3.08 1.78 4.56
N LEU A 116 -4.38 2.03 4.37
CA LEU A 116 -5.16 2.93 5.22
C LEU A 116 -5.21 2.47 6.67
N ALA A 117 -5.29 1.15 6.91
CA ALA A 117 -5.21 0.56 8.26
C ALA A 117 -3.81 0.73 8.86
N GLN A 118 -2.76 0.52 8.07
CA GLN A 118 -1.36 0.64 8.49
C GLN A 118 -0.95 2.08 8.80
N ARG A 119 -1.55 3.09 8.13
CA ARG A 119 -1.21 4.53 8.24
C ARG A 119 0.29 4.78 8.05
N PRO A 120 0.86 4.49 6.88
CA PRO A 120 2.28 4.69 6.63
C PRO A 120 2.61 6.19 6.54
N GLU A 121 3.87 6.55 6.82
CA GLU A 121 4.41 7.88 6.61
C GLU A 121 5.01 8.04 5.19
N LEU A 122 5.45 6.92 4.60
CA LEU A 122 5.82 6.83 3.20
C LEU A 122 5.07 5.68 2.54
N VAL A 123 4.32 5.97 1.48
CA VAL A 123 3.64 4.94 0.70
C VAL A 123 4.26 4.82 -0.70
N LEU A 124 4.54 3.59 -1.09
CA LEU A 124 5.10 3.21 -2.39
C LEU A 124 4.01 2.54 -3.21
N LEU A 125 3.53 3.19 -4.27
CA LEU A 125 2.45 2.69 -5.11
C LEU A 125 2.99 2.32 -6.50
N ASP A 126 2.92 1.04 -6.84
CA ASP A 126 3.39 0.51 -8.13
C ASP A 126 2.21 0.24 -9.05
N GLU A 127 1.94 1.16 -9.97
CA GLU A 127 0.85 1.12 -10.95
C GLU A 127 -0.52 0.75 -10.32
N PRO A 128 -1.02 1.54 -9.36
CA PRO A 128 -2.26 1.22 -8.66
C PRO A 128 -3.48 1.17 -9.59
N GLU A 129 -3.41 1.81 -10.77
CA GLU A 129 -4.45 1.85 -11.80
C GLU A 129 -4.38 0.66 -12.78
N SER A 130 -3.29 -0.12 -12.78
CA SER A 130 -3.07 -1.15 -13.78
C SER A 130 -4.10 -2.30 -13.69
N GLY A 131 -4.75 -2.62 -14.81
CA GLY A 131 -5.74 -3.70 -14.89
C GLY A 131 -7.07 -3.41 -14.21
N VAL A 132 -7.39 -2.15 -14.00
CA VAL A 132 -8.62 -1.69 -13.33
C VAL A 132 -9.56 -1.03 -14.35
N ASP A 133 -10.86 -1.31 -14.24
CA ASP A 133 -11.89 -0.65 -15.04
C ASP A 133 -12.14 0.80 -14.58
N LEU A 134 -12.80 1.61 -15.43
CA LEU A 134 -13.03 3.03 -15.20
C LEU A 134 -13.82 3.34 -13.91
N VAL A 135 -14.73 2.47 -13.51
CA VAL A 135 -15.55 2.69 -12.30
C VAL A 135 -14.67 2.52 -11.05
N ASN A 136 -13.84 1.49 -11.04
CA ASN A 136 -12.94 1.21 -9.94
C ASN A 136 -11.76 2.21 -9.87
N ILE A 137 -11.32 2.80 -10.99
CA ILE A 137 -10.27 3.83 -11.01
C ILE A 137 -10.66 5.05 -10.16
N ALA A 138 -11.91 5.51 -10.26
CA ALA A 138 -12.37 6.65 -9.46
C ALA A 138 -12.27 6.37 -7.96
N LEU A 139 -12.75 5.22 -7.50
CA LEU A 139 -12.70 4.82 -6.10
C LEU A 139 -11.26 4.60 -5.61
N ILE A 140 -10.39 4.03 -6.44
CA ILE A 140 -8.95 3.90 -6.15
C ILE A 140 -8.33 5.30 -5.97
N GLY A 141 -8.69 6.26 -6.82
CA GLY A 141 -8.24 7.65 -6.70
C GLY A 141 -8.66 8.30 -5.38
N GLU A 142 -9.91 8.07 -4.95
CA GLU A 142 -10.43 8.55 -3.65
C GLU A 142 -9.64 7.93 -2.48
N LEU A 143 -9.41 6.62 -2.47
CA LEU A 143 -8.64 5.93 -1.43
C LEU A 143 -7.18 6.40 -1.38
N ILE A 144 -6.55 6.66 -2.55
CA ILE A 144 -5.19 7.23 -2.60
C ILE A 144 -5.18 8.67 -2.07
N ASN A 145 -6.18 9.49 -2.43
CA ASN A 145 -6.29 10.86 -1.91
C ASN A 145 -6.44 10.87 -0.39
N GLU A 146 -7.24 9.95 0.16
CA GLU A 146 -7.39 9.77 1.60
C GLU A 146 -6.06 9.33 2.24
N LEU A 147 -5.39 8.33 1.67
CA LEU A 147 -4.10 7.81 2.14
C LEU A 147 -3.02 8.90 2.18
N LEU A 148 -3.01 9.79 1.18
CA LEU A 148 -2.09 10.92 1.09
C LEU A 148 -2.58 12.17 1.83
N GLU A 149 -3.68 12.07 2.57
CA GLU A 149 -4.27 13.18 3.35
C GLU A 149 -4.44 14.45 2.49
N LYS A 150 -4.88 14.32 1.22
CA LYS A 150 -4.92 15.46 0.27
C LYS A 150 -5.88 16.57 0.69
N GLU A 151 -6.86 16.29 1.52
CA GLU A 151 -7.76 17.30 2.10
C GLU A 151 -7.07 18.15 3.18
N CYS A 152 -5.97 17.64 3.77
CA CYS A 152 -5.18 18.40 4.73
C CYS A 152 -4.23 19.37 4.04
N PRO A 153 -3.97 20.57 4.61
CA PRO A 153 -2.88 21.43 4.15
C PRO A 153 -1.54 20.69 4.09
N MET A 154 -0.76 20.88 3.05
CA MET A 154 0.48 20.12 2.78
C MET A 154 1.40 20.02 4.02
N ARG A 155 1.54 21.12 4.78
CA ARG A 155 2.38 21.18 5.99
C ARG A 155 1.90 20.28 7.16
N LEU A 156 0.65 19.82 7.11
CA LEU A 156 0.03 18.98 8.15
C LEU A 156 -0.06 17.50 7.74
N ARG A 157 0.25 17.19 6.47
CA ARG A 157 0.20 15.81 5.97
C ARG A 157 1.30 14.98 6.61
N LYS A 158 0.92 13.79 7.06
CA LYS A 158 1.83 12.81 7.69
C LYS A 158 2.32 11.77 6.69
N CYS A 159 1.58 11.56 5.60
CA CYS A 159 1.91 10.56 4.57
C CYS A 159 2.43 11.23 3.29
N THR A 160 3.56 10.72 2.79
CA THR A 160 4.14 11.06 1.48
C THR A 160 4.03 9.87 0.54
N GLY A 161 3.68 10.10 -0.73
CA GLY A 161 3.56 9.04 -1.74
C GLY A 161 4.64 9.09 -2.80
N LEU A 162 5.23 7.94 -3.12
CA LEU A 162 6.02 7.72 -4.32
C LEU A 162 5.23 6.77 -5.23
N ILE A 163 4.71 7.30 -6.34
CA ILE A 163 3.77 6.62 -7.23
C ILE A 163 4.43 6.38 -8.57
N ILE A 164 4.37 5.15 -9.08
CA ILE A 164 4.67 4.81 -10.47
C ILE A 164 3.34 4.78 -11.22
N THR A 165 3.28 5.46 -12.35
CA THR A 165 2.14 5.43 -13.27
C THR A 165 2.64 5.52 -14.70
N HIS A 166 1.87 5.01 -15.66
CA HIS A 166 2.18 5.00 -17.08
C HIS A 166 1.38 6.04 -17.90
N THR A 167 0.42 6.73 -17.29
CA THR A 167 -0.44 7.75 -17.92
C THR A 167 -0.03 9.15 -17.57
#